data_d21ded4ea028a3dc5976c166eb5c12e7
#
_entry.id   d21ded4ea028a3dc5976c166eb5c12e7
#
_cell.length_a   1.000
_cell.length_b   1.000
_cell.length_c   1.000
_cell.angle_alpha   90.00
_cell.angle_beta   90.00
_cell.angle_gamma   90.00
#
_symmetry.space_group_name_H-M   'P 1'
#
loop_
_entity.id
_entity.type
_entity.pdbx_description
1 polymer ?
#
loop_
_entity_poly.entity_id
_entity_poly.type
_entity_poly.pdbx_seq_one_letter_code
_entity_poly.pdbx_strand_id
1 'polypeptide(L)'
;LYSSAASDVYKRQEVKSWLKQAEDFRFEVRGTKVIAFPNVHLSEYDLFRQKLKVVHAGVTIGELKGKDVIPDHSLAMSTLLNHDGFSRFELTYEQAIAYLRKEAITLDASVPRGYILLTYKNIPLGFAKNIGNRANNLYPQEWRIRSGYLPEELSFVC
;
A
#
# COMPACT_ATOMS: atom_id res chain seq x y z
N LEU A 1 -26.11 9.68 6.24
CA LEU A 1 -24.86 8.96 6.29
C LEU A 1 -23.80 9.85 6.94
N TYR A 2 -23.83 9.87 8.27
CA TYR A 2 -22.89 10.69 9.06
C TYR A 2 -21.63 9.86 9.31
N SER A 3 -20.58 10.08 8.49
CA SER A 3 -19.22 9.85 8.91
C SER A 3 -18.92 10.90 9.99
N SER A 4 -18.72 10.53 11.24
CA SER A 4 -18.41 11.51 12.28
C SER A 4 -17.09 12.18 11.95
N ALA A 5 -17.00 13.51 12.12
CA ALA A 5 -15.78 14.30 11.86
C ALA A 5 -14.54 13.70 12.60
N ALA A 6 -14.73 13.09 13.77
CA ALA A 6 -13.70 12.39 14.51
C ALA A 6 -13.15 11.15 13.77
N SER A 7 -14.03 10.36 13.11
CA SER A 7 -13.60 9.19 12.31
C SER A 7 -12.77 9.62 11.10
N ASP A 8 -13.10 10.73 10.45
CA ASP A 8 -12.36 11.25 9.31
C ASP A 8 -11.01 11.84 9.70
N VAL A 9 -10.92 12.48 10.86
CA VAL A 9 -9.65 12.98 11.41
C VAL A 9 -8.72 11.82 11.75
N TYR A 10 -9.25 10.75 12.37
CA TYR A 10 -8.45 9.57 12.74
C TYR A 10 -7.90 8.84 11.50
N LYS A 11 -8.74 8.65 10.49
CA LYS A 11 -8.32 8.06 9.20
C LYS A 11 -7.26 8.91 8.50
N ARG A 12 -7.37 10.23 8.57
CA ARG A 12 -6.37 11.15 8.00
C ARG A 12 -5.02 11.05 8.71
N GLN A 13 -5.01 10.88 10.04
CA GLN A 13 -3.77 10.71 10.79
C GLN A 13 -3.11 9.36 10.51
N GLU A 14 -3.89 8.27 10.46
CA GLU A 14 -3.38 6.94 10.10
C GLU A 14 -2.71 6.97 8.71
N VAL A 15 -3.41 7.49 7.71
CA VAL A 15 -2.90 7.58 6.34
C VAL A 15 -1.66 8.47 6.23
N LYS A 16 -1.57 9.55 7.01
CA LYS A 16 -0.38 10.41 7.04
C LYS A 16 0.84 9.69 7.57
N SER A 17 0.69 8.77 8.53
CA SER A 17 1.81 7.99 9.07
C SER A 17 2.44 7.04 8.03
N TRP A 18 1.70 6.71 6.97
CA TRP A 18 2.16 5.82 5.91
C TRP A 18 3.11 6.47 4.90
N LEU A 19 3.18 7.81 4.90
CA LEU A 19 4.01 8.58 3.98
C LEU A 19 5.18 9.24 4.68
N LYS A 20 6.30 9.31 3.96
CA LYS A 20 7.38 10.25 4.28
C LYS A 20 6.90 11.66 3.97
N GLN A 21 7.17 12.63 4.87
CA GLN A 21 6.86 14.04 4.63
C GLN A 21 5.41 14.27 4.18
N ALA A 22 4.44 13.70 4.92
CA ALA A 22 3.02 13.75 4.57
C ALA A 22 2.47 15.17 4.41
N GLU A 23 3.12 16.16 5.02
CA GLU A 23 2.84 17.59 4.92
C GLU A 23 3.08 18.17 3.51
N ASP A 24 3.93 17.53 2.71
CA ASP A 24 4.23 17.95 1.34
C ASP A 24 3.15 17.52 0.33
N PHE A 25 2.09 16.83 0.82
CA PHE A 25 1.05 16.26 -0.02
C PHE A 25 -0.34 16.74 0.36
N ARG A 26 -1.14 17.02 -0.65
CA ARG A 26 -2.60 17.12 -0.54
C ARG A 26 -3.22 15.74 -0.74
N PHE A 27 -4.17 15.41 0.13
CA PHE A 27 -4.93 14.15 0.05
C PHE A 27 -6.32 14.44 -0.54
N GLU A 28 -6.67 13.68 -1.57
CA GLU A 28 -7.99 13.70 -2.19
C GLU A 28 -8.63 12.33 -2.10
N VAL A 29 -9.95 12.31 -1.92
CA VAL A 29 -10.76 11.09 -2.01
C VAL A 29 -11.51 11.10 -3.32
N ARG A 30 -11.29 10.08 -4.15
CA ARG A 30 -12.01 9.87 -5.41
C ARG A 30 -12.71 8.51 -5.38
N GLY A 31 -14.04 8.53 -5.26
CA GLY A 31 -14.78 7.32 -4.97
C GLY A 31 -14.37 6.77 -3.62
N THR A 32 -13.80 5.57 -3.60
CA THR A 32 -13.24 4.94 -2.39
C THR A 32 -11.73 5.11 -2.26
N LYS A 33 -11.04 5.64 -3.28
CA LYS A 33 -9.58 5.74 -3.29
C LYS A 33 -9.09 7.02 -2.65
N VAL A 34 -8.08 6.90 -1.81
CA VAL A 34 -7.33 8.00 -1.22
C VAL A 34 -6.07 8.22 -2.03
N ILE A 35 -5.91 9.43 -2.57
CA ILE A 35 -4.81 9.79 -3.47
C ILE A 35 -3.98 10.88 -2.81
N ALA A 36 -2.65 10.72 -2.80
CA ALA A 36 -1.70 11.74 -2.40
C ALA A 36 -1.18 12.47 -3.64
N PHE A 37 -1.21 13.79 -3.62
CA PHE A 37 -0.72 14.65 -4.69
C PHE A 37 0.28 15.67 -4.15
N PRO A 38 1.47 15.85 -4.76
CA PRO A 38 2.49 16.78 -4.27
C PRO A 38 2.00 18.24 -4.28
N ASN A 39 2.19 18.95 -3.17
CA ASN A 39 1.76 20.36 -3.04
C ASN A 39 2.46 21.27 -4.05
N VAL A 40 3.70 20.96 -4.41
CA VAL A 40 4.50 21.78 -5.34
C VAL A 40 3.92 21.87 -6.76
N HIS A 41 3.02 20.95 -7.14
CA HIS A 41 2.40 20.90 -8.47
C HIS A 41 0.89 21.16 -8.46
N LEU A 42 0.36 21.71 -7.37
CA LEU A 42 -1.09 21.93 -7.23
C LEU A 42 -1.66 22.94 -8.23
N SER A 43 -0.90 24.01 -8.50
CA SER A 43 -1.34 25.07 -9.44
C SER A 43 -1.47 24.53 -10.86
N GLU A 44 -0.48 23.77 -11.31
CA GLU A 44 -0.47 23.13 -12.63
C GLU A 44 -1.57 22.07 -12.73
N TYR A 45 -1.73 21.29 -11.68
CA TYR A 45 -2.76 20.26 -11.62
C TYR A 45 -4.17 20.85 -11.67
N ASP A 46 -4.44 21.90 -10.91
CA ASP A 46 -5.75 22.58 -10.91
C ASP A 46 -6.03 23.23 -12.27
N LEU A 47 -5.01 23.77 -12.95
CA LEU A 47 -5.14 24.27 -14.32
C LEU A 47 -5.49 23.17 -15.32
N PHE A 48 -4.78 22.02 -15.26
CA PHE A 48 -5.04 20.87 -16.13
C PHE A 48 -6.44 20.31 -15.92
N ARG A 49 -6.91 20.19 -14.68
CA ARG A 49 -8.28 19.73 -14.38
C ARG A 49 -9.36 20.59 -15.00
N GLN A 50 -9.14 21.90 -15.14
CA GLN A 50 -10.09 22.83 -15.74
C GLN A 50 -10.14 22.72 -17.27
N LYS A 51 -9.03 22.31 -17.90
CA LYS A 51 -8.87 22.34 -19.35
C LYS A 51 -8.87 20.94 -19.99
N LEU A 52 -8.51 19.93 -19.24
CA LEU A 52 -8.29 18.57 -19.72
C LEU A 52 -9.05 17.55 -18.87
N LYS A 53 -9.37 16.40 -19.45
CA LYS A 53 -9.82 15.23 -18.71
C LYS A 53 -8.61 14.54 -18.09
N VAL A 54 -8.32 14.83 -16.84
CA VAL A 54 -7.25 14.14 -16.09
C VAL A 54 -7.75 12.75 -15.71
N VAL A 55 -7.14 11.70 -16.29
CA VAL A 55 -7.50 10.30 -16.06
C VAL A 55 -6.88 9.80 -14.75
N HIS A 56 -5.60 10.13 -14.53
CA HIS A 56 -4.88 9.74 -13.32
C HIS A 56 -3.88 10.83 -12.93
N ALA A 57 -3.76 11.10 -11.64
CA ALA A 57 -2.73 11.99 -11.09
C ALA A 57 -2.50 11.66 -9.61
N GLY A 58 -1.25 11.76 -9.18
CA GLY A 58 -0.85 11.42 -7.82
C GLY A 58 -0.67 9.92 -7.61
N VAL A 59 -0.46 9.52 -6.35
CA VAL A 59 -0.28 8.12 -5.94
C VAL A 59 -1.49 7.69 -5.13
N THR A 60 -2.12 6.58 -5.51
CA THR A 60 -3.16 5.96 -4.70
C THR A 60 -2.49 5.33 -3.48
N ILE A 61 -2.84 5.80 -2.29
CA ILE A 61 -2.22 5.36 -1.04
C ILE A 61 -3.08 4.38 -0.25
N GLY A 62 -4.40 4.40 -0.49
CA GLY A 62 -5.30 3.48 0.18
C GLY A 62 -6.71 3.51 -0.39
N GLU A 63 -7.52 2.57 0.06
CA GLU A 63 -8.92 2.46 -0.29
C GLU A 63 -9.80 2.47 0.98
N LEU A 64 -10.81 3.33 1.00
CA LEU A 64 -11.79 3.42 2.09
C LEU A 64 -12.74 2.21 2.00
N LYS A 65 -12.80 1.41 3.06
CA LYS A 65 -13.73 0.29 3.17
C LYS A 65 -14.39 0.28 4.55
N GLY A 66 -15.62 0.77 4.60
CA GLY A 66 -16.32 0.97 5.87
C GLY A 66 -15.56 1.91 6.80
N LYS A 67 -15.14 1.41 7.96
CA LYS A 67 -14.36 2.18 8.95
C LYS A 67 -12.84 2.10 8.71
N ASP A 68 -12.37 1.19 7.87
CA ASP A 68 -10.95 0.96 7.59
C ASP A 68 -10.46 1.73 6.36
N VAL A 69 -9.15 2.00 6.34
CA VAL A 69 -8.42 2.36 5.13
C VAL A 69 -7.47 1.21 4.82
N ILE A 70 -7.63 0.60 3.65
CA ILE A 70 -6.78 -0.49 3.19
C ILE A 70 -5.61 0.13 2.42
N PRO A 71 -4.34 -0.11 2.79
CA PRO A 71 -3.21 0.42 2.02
C PRO A 71 -3.20 -0.16 0.61
N ASP A 72 -3.00 0.72 -0.38
CA ASP A 72 -2.95 0.34 -1.79
C ASP A 72 -1.55 -0.17 -2.16
N HIS A 73 -1.50 -1.12 -3.07
CA HIS A 73 -0.23 -1.68 -3.56
C HIS A 73 0.68 -0.61 -4.19
N SER A 74 0.10 0.42 -4.82
CA SER A 74 0.85 1.54 -5.39
C SER A 74 1.68 2.29 -4.34
N LEU A 75 1.21 2.33 -3.08
CA LEU A 75 1.98 2.91 -1.99
C LEU A 75 3.24 2.09 -1.70
N ALA A 76 3.14 0.75 -1.68
CA ALA A 76 4.29 -0.12 -1.44
C ALA A 76 5.38 0.04 -2.52
N MET A 77 4.97 0.32 -3.76
CA MET A 77 5.88 0.54 -4.90
C MET A 77 6.36 1.99 -5.01
N SER A 78 5.86 2.89 -4.17
CA SER A 78 6.18 4.31 -4.23
C SER A 78 7.38 4.69 -3.35
N THR A 79 8.15 5.66 -3.80
CA THR A 79 9.19 6.32 -2.98
C THR A 79 8.61 7.09 -1.78
N LEU A 80 7.29 7.34 -1.79
CA LEU A 80 6.57 8.02 -0.71
C LEU A 80 6.38 7.16 0.53
N LEU A 81 6.50 5.83 0.40
CA LEU A 81 6.28 4.90 1.49
C LEU A 81 7.16 5.20 2.70
N ASN A 82 6.53 5.44 3.84
CA ASN A 82 7.20 5.44 5.13
C ASN A 82 7.31 3.98 5.64
N HIS A 83 8.50 3.42 5.57
CA HIS A 83 8.73 2.03 5.99
C HIS A 83 8.43 1.81 7.48
N ASP A 84 8.53 2.84 8.30
CA ASP A 84 8.26 2.78 9.74
C ASP A 84 6.78 3.03 10.08
N GLY A 85 5.98 3.40 9.09
CA GLY A 85 4.52 3.54 9.21
C GLY A 85 3.76 2.22 9.30
N PHE A 86 4.44 1.09 9.10
CA PHE A 86 3.88 -0.26 9.14
C PHE A 86 4.79 -1.21 9.94
N SER A 87 4.19 -2.21 10.58
CA SER A 87 4.94 -3.38 10.99
C SER A 87 5.46 -4.10 9.74
N ARG A 88 6.70 -4.56 9.78
CA ARG A 88 7.35 -5.22 8.63
C ARG A 88 7.55 -6.70 8.91
N PHE A 89 7.50 -7.48 7.85
CA PHE A 89 7.86 -8.90 7.87
C PHE A 89 8.68 -9.24 6.64
N GLU A 90 9.89 -9.75 6.88
CA GLU A 90 10.79 -10.19 5.81
C GLU A 90 10.42 -11.60 5.38
N LEU A 91 10.13 -11.78 4.10
CA LEU A 91 9.74 -13.05 3.51
C LEU A 91 10.97 -13.87 3.10
N THR A 92 10.87 -15.20 3.23
CA THR A 92 11.77 -16.11 2.50
C THR A 92 11.47 -16.04 1.00
N TYR A 93 12.36 -16.63 0.18
CA TYR A 93 12.14 -16.68 -1.27
C TYR A 93 10.82 -17.40 -1.62
N GLU A 94 10.55 -18.54 -1.00
CA GLU A 94 9.32 -19.32 -1.22
C GLU A 94 8.07 -18.50 -0.81
N GLN A 95 8.13 -17.83 0.34
CA GLN A 95 7.04 -16.96 0.80
C GLN A 95 6.82 -15.77 -0.13
N ALA A 96 7.89 -15.16 -0.66
CA ALA A 96 7.79 -14.07 -1.62
C ALA A 96 7.10 -14.51 -2.91
N ILE A 97 7.47 -15.68 -3.44
CA ILE A 97 6.81 -16.25 -4.63
C ILE A 97 5.34 -16.59 -4.34
N ALA A 98 5.04 -17.20 -3.20
CA ALA A 98 3.66 -17.47 -2.79
C ALA A 98 2.84 -16.17 -2.69
N TYR A 99 3.43 -15.11 -2.13
CA TYR A 99 2.81 -13.78 -2.07
C TYR A 99 2.47 -13.25 -3.46
N LEU A 100 3.44 -13.27 -4.39
CA LEU A 100 3.28 -12.78 -5.76
C LEU A 100 2.32 -13.65 -6.60
N ARG A 101 2.09 -14.91 -6.20
CA ARG A 101 1.06 -15.79 -6.76
C ARG A 101 -0.32 -15.57 -6.17
N LYS A 102 -0.46 -14.66 -5.21
CA LYS A 102 -1.71 -14.43 -4.48
C LYS A 102 -2.13 -15.62 -3.60
N GLU A 103 -1.18 -16.42 -3.19
CA GLU A 103 -1.40 -17.55 -2.28
C GLU A 103 -1.48 -17.07 -0.82
N ALA A 104 -1.98 -17.94 0.06
CA ALA A 104 -2.00 -17.67 1.49
C ALA A 104 -0.57 -17.63 2.04
N ILE A 105 -0.35 -16.69 2.99
CA ILE A 105 0.93 -16.56 3.69
C ILE A 105 0.69 -16.82 5.17
N THR A 106 1.59 -17.58 5.77
CA THR A 106 1.66 -17.74 7.21
C THR A 106 2.72 -16.79 7.74
N LEU A 107 2.33 -15.94 8.69
CA LEU A 107 3.23 -15.06 9.42
C LEU A 107 3.58 -15.67 10.76
N ASP A 108 4.73 -15.29 11.31
CA ASP A 108 5.12 -15.67 12.66
C ASP A 108 4.12 -15.14 13.69
N ALA A 109 3.91 -15.90 14.77
CA ALA A 109 2.96 -15.52 15.83
C ALA A 109 3.34 -14.22 16.56
N SER A 110 4.61 -13.80 16.50
CA SER A 110 5.09 -12.53 17.04
C SER A 110 4.69 -11.31 16.22
N VAL A 111 4.26 -11.51 14.95
CA VAL A 111 3.86 -10.41 14.06
C VAL A 111 2.52 -9.84 14.52
N PRO A 112 2.43 -8.52 14.79
CA PRO A 112 1.21 -7.91 15.27
C PRO A 112 0.07 -8.01 14.26
N ARG A 113 -1.18 -7.97 14.75
CA ARG A 113 -2.37 -7.89 13.89
C ARG A 113 -2.44 -6.54 13.19
N GLY A 114 -3.05 -6.51 12.02
CA GLY A 114 -3.23 -5.30 11.20
C GLY A 114 -2.54 -5.39 9.85
N TYR A 115 -2.30 -4.24 9.26
CA TYR A 115 -1.61 -4.16 7.96
C TYR A 115 -0.11 -4.29 8.16
N ILE A 116 0.49 -5.22 7.43
CA ILE A 116 1.92 -5.56 7.48
C ILE A 116 2.54 -5.25 6.12
N LEU A 117 3.65 -4.54 6.13
CA LEU A 117 4.49 -4.37 4.94
C LEU A 117 5.36 -5.61 4.77
N LEU A 118 5.17 -6.32 3.69
CA LEU A 118 5.96 -7.50 3.33
C LEU A 118 7.17 -7.08 2.51
N THR A 119 8.34 -7.55 2.91
CA THR A 119 9.62 -7.25 2.25
C THR A 119 10.33 -8.54 1.86
N TYR A 120 11.17 -8.45 0.83
CA TYR A 120 12.12 -9.48 0.45
C TYR A 120 13.45 -8.83 0.12
N LYS A 121 14.53 -9.25 0.78
CA LYS A 121 15.86 -8.59 0.72
C LYS A 121 15.75 -7.08 0.99
N ASN A 122 14.96 -6.70 2.00
CA ASN A 122 14.63 -5.32 2.38
C ASN A 122 13.87 -4.50 1.32
N ILE A 123 13.43 -5.10 0.23
CA ILE A 123 12.64 -4.45 -0.82
C ILE A 123 11.17 -4.68 -0.54
N PRO A 124 10.33 -3.62 -0.45
CA PRO A 124 8.89 -3.77 -0.31
C PRO A 124 8.28 -4.56 -1.49
N LEU A 125 7.48 -5.58 -1.18
CA LEU A 125 6.69 -6.32 -2.17
C LEU A 125 5.22 -5.95 -2.16
N GLY A 126 4.71 -5.44 -1.04
CA GLY A 126 3.32 -5.07 -0.88
C GLY A 126 2.81 -5.29 0.54
N PHE A 127 1.50 -5.37 0.69
CA PHE A 127 0.85 -5.47 1.99
C PHE A 127 0.10 -6.78 2.17
N ALA A 128 -0.02 -7.19 3.44
CA ALA A 128 -0.96 -8.20 3.89
C ALA A 128 -1.71 -7.69 5.12
N LYS A 129 -2.92 -8.21 5.38
CA LYS A 129 -3.65 -7.97 6.62
C LYS A 129 -3.54 -9.19 7.51
N ASN A 130 -2.77 -9.08 8.60
CA ASN A 130 -2.67 -10.13 9.60
C ASN A 130 -3.91 -10.10 10.51
N ILE A 131 -4.69 -11.19 10.52
CA ILE A 131 -5.87 -11.34 11.37
C ILE A 131 -5.62 -12.30 12.55
N GLY A 132 -4.38 -12.75 12.71
CA GLY A 132 -3.88 -13.57 13.82
C GLY A 132 -3.66 -15.03 13.45
N ASN A 133 -4.66 -15.71 12.89
CA ASN A 133 -4.57 -17.11 12.46
C ASN A 133 -4.16 -17.27 10.98
N ARG A 134 -4.21 -16.19 10.22
CA ARG A 134 -3.81 -16.13 8.80
C ARG A 134 -3.51 -14.69 8.41
N ALA A 135 -2.80 -14.50 7.32
CA ALA A 135 -2.61 -13.21 6.68
C ALA A 135 -3.36 -13.17 5.34
N ASN A 136 -4.21 -12.17 5.16
CA ASN A 136 -4.87 -11.93 3.88
C ASN A 136 -3.87 -11.23 2.96
N ASN A 137 -3.56 -11.88 1.85
CA ASN A 137 -2.67 -11.36 0.82
C ASN A 137 -3.36 -10.22 0.04
N LEU A 138 -2.82 -8.99 0.11
CA LEU A 138 -3.37 -7.81 -0.57
C LEU A 138 -2.72 -7.53 -1.93
N TYR A 139 -1.87 -8.43 -2.43
CA TYR A 139 -1.29 -8.28 -3.77
C TYR A 139 -2.38 -8.18 -4.84
N PRO A 140 -2.26 -7.31 -5.85
CA PRO A 140 -3.27 -7.19 -6.91
C PRO A 140 -3.48 -8.50 -7.66
N GLN A 141 -4.74 -8.90 -7.82
CA GLN A 141 -5.10 -10.17 -8.45
C GLN A 141 -4.66 -10.25 -9.91
N GLU A 142 -4.75 -9.13 -10.62
CA GLU A 142 -4.39 -9.00 -12.04
C GLU A 142 -2.89 -9.12 -12.28
N TRP A 143 -2.05 -8.85 -11.28
CA TRP A 143 -0.59 -8.88 -11.37
C TRP A 143 0.02 -10.20 -10.89
N ARG A 144 -0.81 -11.11 -10.40
CA ARG A 144 -0.32 -12.38 -9.85
C ARG A 144 0.49 -13.18 -10.87
N ILE A 145 1.56 -13.79 -10.42
CA ILE A 145 2.33 -14.76 -11.20
C ILE A 145 1.46 -16.01 -11.41
N ARG A 146 1.26 -16.39 -12.66
CA ARG A 146 0.43 -17.57 -13.03
C ARG A 146 1.26 -18.80 -13.38
N SER A 147 2.56 -18.62 -13.63
CA SER A 147 3.46 -19.71 -13.94
C SER A 147 3.65 -20.66 -12.75
N GLY A 148 3.59 -21.95 -13.00
CA GLY A 148 3.97 -22.99 -12.03
C GLY A 148 5.49 -23.15 -11.89
N TYR A 149 6.25 -22.61 -12.84
CA TYR A 149 7.70 -22.66 -12.82
C TYR A 149 8.27 -21.74 -11.73
N LEU A 150 9.13 -22.29 -10.89
CA LEU A 150 9.89 -21.54 -9.90
C LEU A 150 11.32 -21.42 -10.39
N PRO A 151 11.78 -20.24 -10.80
CA PRO A 151 13.20 -20.07 -11.08
C PRO A 151 14.01 -20.26 -9.80
N GLU A 152 15.23 -20.75 -9.93
CA GLU A 152 16.15 -20.79 -8.81
C GLU A 152 16.40 -19.39 -8.29
N GLU A 153 16.57 -19.27 -6.96
CA GLU A 153 16.93 -17.98 -6.36
C GLU A 153 18.30 -17.55 -6.89
N LEU A 154 18.32 -16.49 -7.68
CA LEU A 154 19.56 -15.92 -8.16
C LEU A 154 20.31 -15.28 -7.00
N SER A 155 21.46 -15.80 -6.62
CA SER A 155 22.40 -15.09 -5.77
C SER A 155 23.05 -14.00 -6.62
N PHE A 156 22.56 -12.76 -6.50
CA PHE A 156 23.33 -11.64 -7.01
C PHE A 156 24.56 -11.48 -6.13
N VAL A 157 25.69 -11.91 -6.63
CA VAL A 157 27.00 -11.53 -6.07
C VAL A 157 27.18 -10.04 -6.47
N CYS A 158 26.98 -9.15 -5.51
CA CYS A 158 27.41 -7.76 -5.66
C CYS A 158 28.92 -7.69 -5.56
#